data_ddf3534d804a8f0ccc2df798472d916b
#
_entry.id   ddf3534d804a8f0ccc2df798472d916b
#
_cell.length_a   1.000
_cell.length_b   1.000
_cell.length_c   1.000
_cell.angle_alpha   90.00
_cell.angle_beta   90.00
_cell.angle_gamma   90.00
#
_symmetry.space_group_name_H-M   'P 1'
#
loop_
_entity.id
_entity.type
_entity.pdbx_description
1 polymer ?
#
loop_
_entity_poly.entity_id
_entity_poly.type
_entity_poly.pdbx_seq_one_letter_code
_entity_poly.pdbx_strand_id
1 'polypeptide(L)'
;GYGNRALLTTLPITSQDFTEHFSRQTAHLRTYNMGNLFSRSVRVPEGVPVAASVPVAAGVADAPRSRKTATDTPSGTNLLDLCFVMDVTGSMGSYIAAAKQDIEAISDRLAASEGYDVRFGLVAYRDHPPQDQSFVTRHFAFSADVQVMKQNLSTLSANGGGDGPEAVEAGLKSALEAPWRDNAMKVVVLIADAPPHGLGERGDGFPDGAPTGVDPLQVLDAMSAKGICVYAVGCQPALSQYRFATDFFIACAERTNGQAIALGSAKALADVIMGASMEEMDLAKLANVIEGQVTILRSEMPGMEESECINRVTQELQARGIATRQMRT
;
A
#
# COMPACT_ATOMS: atom_id res chain seq x y z
N GLY A 1 -5.86 -30.13 16.01
CA GLY A 1 -6.20 -28.74 15.94
C GLY A 1 -4.99 -27.86 16.21
N TYR A 2 -4.26 -27.45 15.19
CA TYR A 2 -3.25 -26.40 15.30
C TYR A 2 -3.89 -25.13 14.76
N GLY A 3 -4.24 -24.21 15.66
CA GLY A 3 -4.65 -22.88 15.29
C GLY A 3 -3.41 -22.09 14.87
N ASN A 4 -3.28 -21.79 13.59
CA ASN A 4 -2.33 -20.80 13.12
C ASN A 4 -2.77 -19.43 13.65
N ARG A 5 -2.15 -18.98 14.73
CA ARG A 5 -2.11 -17.57 15.10
C ARG A 5 -0.96 -16.94 14.33
N ALA A 6 -1.23 -15.95 13.50
CA ALA A 6 -0.19 -15.07 13.00
C ALA A 6 0.51 -14.45 14.23
N LEU A 7 1.73 -14.85 14.51
CA LEU A 7 2.50 -14.39 15.67
C LEU A 7 3.43 -13.28 15.18
N LEU A 8 3.20 -12.07 15.68
CA LEU A 8 4.21 -11.02 15.66
C LEU A 8 5.35 -11.47 16.59
N THR A 9 6.45 -11.93 16.01
CA THR A 9 7.66 -12.24 16.78
C THR A 9 8.67 -11.13 16.60
N THR A 10 9.22 -10.66 17.70
CA THR A 10 10.40 -9.79 17.70
C THR A 10 11.61 -10.70 17.46
N LEU A 11 12.25 -10.56 16.31
CA LEU A 11 13.46 -11.32 15.98
C LEU A 11 14.66 -10.39 15.98
N PRO A 12 15.83 -10.88 16.49
CA PRO A 12 17.09 -10.26 16.14
C PRO A 12 17.29 -10.46 14.63
N ILE A 13 17.49 -9.37 13.92
CA ILE A 13 17.72 -9.35 12.48
C ILE A 13 19.03 -10.10 12.22
N THR A 14 19.01 -11.19 11.43
CA THR A 14 20.26 -11.78 10.96
C THR A 14 20.88 -10.89 9.89
N SER A 15 22.21 -10.91 9.76
CA SER A 15 22.93 -10.02 8.83
C SER A 15 22.50 -10.21 7.37
N GLN A 16 21.98 -11.39 7.01
CA GLN A 16 21.58 -11.74 5.65
C GLN A 16 20.15 -11.27 5.36
N ASP A 17 19.20 -11.50 6.26
CA ASP A 17 17.81 -11.05 6.14
C ASP A 17 17.72 -9.52 6.13
N PHE A 18 18.55 -8.87 6.95
CA PHE A 18 18.63 -7.42 7.04
C PHE A 18 19.22 -6.81 5.78
N THR A 19 20.27 -7.37 5.22
CA THR A 19 20.94 -6.83 4.02
C THR A 19 20.04 -6.96 2.79
N GLU A 20 19.34 -8.07 2.62
CA GLU A 20 18.39 -8.27 1.53
C GLU A 20 17.15 -7.39 1.68
N HIS A 21 16.54 -7.38 2.84
CA HIS A 21 15.34 -6.59 3.11
C HIS A 21 15.65 -5.09 3.10
N PHE A 22 16.78 -4.69 3.67
CA PHE A 22 17.25 -3.30 3.67
C PHE A 22 17.71 -2.85 2.28
N SER A 23 18.38 -3.68 1.48
CA SER A 23 18.73 -3.34 0.10
C SER A 23 17.48 -3.16 -0.77
N ARG A 24 16.44 -3.96 -0.55
CA ARG A 24 15.14 -3.83 -1.21
C ARG A 24 14.45 -2.52 -0.79
N GLN A 25 14.51 -2.15 0.48
CA GLN A 25 13.84 -0.95 1.00
C GLN A 25 14.62 0.34 0.80
N THR A 26 15.97 0.32 0.82
CA THR A 26 16.75 1.51 0.43
C THR A 26 16.59 1.81 -1.05
N ALA A 27 16.33 0.83 -1.90
CA ALA A 27 15.88 1.07 -3.27
C ALA A 27 14.52 1.80 -3.28
N HIS A 28 13.60 1.42 -2.40
CA HIS A 28 12.29 2.06 -2.24
C HIS A 28 12.40 3.48 -1.65
N LEU A 29 13.21 3.68 -0.62
CA LEU A 29 13.51 5.01 -0.05
C LEU A 29 14.27 5.91 -1.02
N ARG A 30 15.12 5.36 -1.88
CA ARG A 30 15.79 6.12 -2.96
C ARG A 30 14.76 6.63 -3.98
N THR A 31 13.77 5.84 -4.34
CA THR A 31 12.67 6.29 -5.22
C THR A 31 11.82 7.35 -4.52
N TYR A 32 11.58 7.19 -3.24
CA TYR A 32 10.79 8.11 -2.42
C TYR A 32 11.50 9.46 -2.20
N ASN A 33 12.80 9.46 -1.89
CA ASN A 33 13.59 10.69 -1.67
C ASN A 33 14.12 11.32 -2.96
N MET A 34 14.43 10.56 -4.00
CA MET A 34 14.88 11.11 -5.28
C MET A 34 13.77 11.89 -6.00
N GLY A 35 12.51 11.51 -5.85
CA GLY A 35 11.37 12.29 -6.34
C GLY A 35 11.29 13.69 -5.71
N ASN A 36 11.65 13.83 -4.44
CA ASN A 36 11.66 15.12 -3.72
C ASN A 36 12.93 15.96 -3.94
N LEU A 37 14.06 15.34 -4.28
CA LEU A 37 15.31 16.04 -4.59
C LEU A 37 15.38 16.59 -6.02
N PHE A 38 14.76 15.92 -6.98
CA PHE A 38 14.72 16.37 -8.38
C PHE A 38 13.73 17.50 -8.66
N SER A 39 12.76 17.77 -7.79
CA SER A 39 11.83 18.90 -7.96
C SER A 39 12.46 20.28 -7.67
N ARG A 40 13.73 20.36 -7.21
CA ARG A 40 14.38 21.61 -6.84
C ARG A 40 15.43 22.16 -7.82
N SER A 41 15.72 21.53 -8.94
CA SER A 41 16.73 22.03 -9.89
C SER A 41 16.48 21.58 -11.33
N VAL A 42 15.43 22.10 -11.94
CA VAL A 42 15.38 22.18 -13.42
C VAL A 42 15.53 23.65 -13.79
N ARG A 43 16.74 24.06 -14.14
CA ARG A 43 16.98 25.28 -14.95
C ARG A 43 16.52 24.97 -16.37
N VAL A 44 15.47 25.68 -16.80
CA VAL A 44 15.06 25.70 -18.20
C VAL A 44 16.10 26.46 -19.01
N PRO A 45 16.63 25.94 -20.13
CA PRO A 45 17.47 26.71 -21.04
C PRO A 45 16.61 27.79 -21.73
N GLU A 46 17.09 29.03 -21.75
CA GLU A 46 16.51 30.12 -22.52
C GLU A 46 16.60 29.84 -24.03
N GLY A 47 15.49 30.04 -24.73
CA GLY A 47 15.48 30.20 -26.17
C GLY A 47 14.42 29.45 -26.96
N VAL A 48 13.13 29.80 -26.81
CA VAL A 48 12.11 29.59 -27.86
C VAL A 48 11.17 30.80 -27.86
N PRO A 49 10.85 31.44 -29.03
CA PRO A 49 10.17 32.70 -29.09
C PRO A 49 8.66 32.56 -28.81
N VAL A 50 8.15 33.49 -27.99
CA VAL A 50 6.75 33.63 -27.61
C VAL A 50 6.00 34.36 -28.72
N ALA A 51 4.92 33.80 -29.22
CA ALA A 51 3.98 34.45 -30.09
C ALA A 51 2.90 35.21 -29.28
N ALA A 52 2.52 36.34 -29.83
CA ALA A 52 1.84 37.49 -29.31
C ALA A 52 0.55 37.31 -28.46
N SER A 53 0.43 38.23 -27.52
CA SER A 53 -0.64 38.56 -26.61
C SER A 53 -1.96 38.97 -27.23
N VAL A 54 -3.08 38.57 -26.58
CA VAL A 54 -4.42 39.18 -26.72
C VAL A 54 -4.83 39.75 -25.35
N PRO A 55 -5.33 40.98 -25.25
CA PRO A 55 -5.64 41.60 -23.96
C PRO A 55 -7.00 41.21 -23.43
N VAL A 56 -7.11 40.88 -22.15
CA VAL A 56 -8.40 40.77 -21.42
C VAL A 56 -8.47 41.85 -20.35
N ALA A 57 -9.64 42.50 -20.37
CA ALA A 57 -10.01 43.66 -19.60
C ALA A 57 -9.99 43.48 -18.06
N ALA A 58 -9.79 44.61 -17.39
CA ALA A 58 -9.73 44.81 -15.96
C ALA A 58 -11.08 44.64 -15.24
N GLY A 59 -10.96 44.19 -13.99
CA GLY A 59 -11.83 44.65 -12.91
C GLY A 59 -12.72 43.61 -12.28
N VAL A 60 -12.34 43.06 -11.13
CA VAL A 60 -13.24 42.85 -9.97
C VAL A 60 -12.36 42.78 -8.70
N ALA A 61 -12.86 43.47 -7.66
CA ALA A 61 -12.18 43.82 -6.42
C ALA A 61 -11.69 42.68 -5.54
N ASP A 62 -10.59 42.97 -4.83
CA ASP A 62 -10.00 42.22 -3.73
C ASP A 62 -11.01 41.95 -2.59
N ALA A 63 -11.23 40.67 -2.32
CA ALA A 63 -11.69 40.21 -1.01
C ALA A 63 -10.46 39.63 -0.26
N PRO A 64 -10.30 39.89 1.06
CA PRO A 64 -9.14 39.51 1.77
C PRO A 64 -9.04 37.97 1.88
N ARG A 65 -8.02 37.39 1.24
CA ARG A 65 -7.64 35.99 1.42
C ARG A 65 -7.18 35.81 2.87
N SER A 66 -8.02 35.21 3.68
CA SER A 66 -7.65 34.61 4.96
C SER A 66 -6.48 33.68 4.71
N ARG A 67 -5.30 34.09 5.19
CA ARG A 67 -4.12 33.26 5.33
C ARG A 67 -4.50 32.14 6.31
N LYS A 68 -4.91 30.97 5.81
CA LYS A 68 -4.87 29.75 6.62
C LYS A 68 -3.41 29.55 7.00
N THR A 69 -3.12 29.83 8.25
CA THR A 69 -1.88 29.41 8.92
C THR A 69 -1.72 27.93 8.67
N ALA A 70 -0.60 27.55 8.07
CA ALA A 70 -0.16 26.18 8.06
C ALA A 70 -0.17 25.73 9.53
N THR A 71 -1.10 24.87 9.87
CA THR A 71 -1.11 24.18 11.16
C THR A 71 0.16 23.38 11.20
N ASP A 72 1.08 23.75 12.08
CA ASP A 72 2.26 23.00 12.43
C ASP A 72 1.82 21.58 12.75
N THR A 73 2.07 20.65 11.81
CA THR A 73 2.02 19.23 12.11
C THR A 73 3.13 18.99 13.14
N PRO A 74 2.85 18.39 14.31
CA PRO A 74 3.87 18.15 15.29
C PRO A 74 5.04 17.43 14.63
N SER A 75 6.24 18.00 14.73
CA SER A 75 7.48 17.40 14.24
C SER A 75 7.62 16.01 14.86
N GLY A 76 7.29 14.95 14.10
CA GLY A 76 7.38 13.56 14.57
C GLY A 76 6.17 12.65 14.30
N THR A 77 5.07 13.15 13.74
CA THR A 77 3.92 12.28 13.41
C THR A 77 4.14 11.60 12.06
N ASN A 78 4.19 10.27 12.06
CA ASN A 78 4.27 9.47 10.82
C ASN A 78 2.86 9.30 10.23
N LEU A 79 2.74 9.50 8.93
CA LEU A 79 1.46 9.37 8.22
C LEU A 79 1.35 7.95 7.64
N LEU A 80 0.23 7.27 7.88
CA LEU A 80 -0.09 5.97 7.30
C LEU A 80 -1.41 6.07 6.52
N ASP A 81 -1.38 5.76 5.23
CA ASP A 81 -2.57 5.55 4.41
C ASP A 81 -2.71 4.04 4.15
N LEU A 82 -3.75 3.44 4.71
CA LEU A 82 -4.06 2.02 4.58
C LEU A 82 -5.31 1.84 3.72
N CYS A 83 -5.16 1.26 2.53
CA CYS A 83 -6.26 1.01 1.61
C CYS A 83 -6.55 -0.49 1.51
N PHE A 84 -7.80 -0.87 1.78
CA PHE A 84 -8.29 -2.22 1.52
C PHE A 84 -8.78 -2.32 0.08
N VAL A 85 -8.30 -3.33 -0.65
CA VAL A 85 -8.82 -3.73 -1.96
C VAL A 85 -9.49 -5.08 -1.75
N MET A 86 -10.82 -5.08 -1.72
CA MET A 86 -11.60 -6.24 -1.33
C MET A 86 -12.41 -6.78 -2.49
N ASP A 87 -12.25 -8.06 -2.75
CA ASP A 87 -13.20 -8.84 -3.48
C ASP A 87 -14.52 -8.91 -2.69
N VAL A 88 -15.63 -8.58 -3.35
CA VAL A 88 -16.96 -8.66 -2.76
C VAL A 88 -17.91 -9.55 -3.58
N THR A 89 -17.36 -10.52 -4.29
CA THR A 89 -18.11 -11.56 -4.97
C THR A 89 -18.75 -12.55 -4.00
N GLY A 90 -19.56 -13.47 -4.50
CA GLY A 90 -20.39 -14.35 -3.67
C GLY A 90 -19.62 -15.21 -2.67
N SER A 91 -18.42 -15.68 -3.04
CA SER A 91 -17.53 -16.52 -2.23
C SER A 91 -16.97 -15.82 -1.00
N MET A 92 -16.85 -14.48 -1.04
CA MET A 92 -16.21 -13.67 -0.02
C MET A 92 -17.04 -13.35 1.24
N GLY A 93 -18.25 -13.92 1.39
CA GLY A 93 -19.20 -13.53 2.45
C GLY A 93 -18.66 -13.61 3.88
N SER A 94 -17.92 -14.66 4.22
CA SER A 94 -17.33 -14.83 5.56
C SER A 94 -16.20 -13.84 5.84
N TYR A 95 -15.43 -13.47 4.81
CA TYR A 95 -14.31 -12.53 4.93
C TYR A 95 -14.78 -11.08 5.07
N ILE A 96 -15.84 -10.71 4.32
CA ILE A 96 -16.48 -9.39 4.47
C ILE A 96 -17.09 -9.25 5.87
N ALA A 97 -17.73 -10.31 6.37
CA ALA A 97 -18.31 -10.31 7.72
C ALA A 97 -17.24 -10.12 8.81
N ALA A 98 -16.09 -10.81 8.68
CA ALA A 98 -14.97 -10.64 9.61
C ALA A 98 -14.41 -9.20 9.56
N ALA A 99 -14.19 -8.65 8.37
CA ALA A 99 -13.72 -7.28 8.22
C ALA A 99 -14.65 -6.25 8.91
N LYS A 100 -15.98 -6.47 8.82
CA LYS A 100 -16.95 -5.63 9.52
C LYS A 100 -16.82 -5.68 11.05
N GLN A 101 -16.53 -6.87 11.60
CA GLN A 101 -16.41 -7.06 13.05
C GLN A 101 -15.08 -6.50 13.59
N ASP A 102 -14.01 -6.63 12.83
CA ASP A 102 -12.66 -6.43 13.34
C ASP A 102 -12.10 -5.03 13.04
N ILE A 103 -12.70 -4.27 12.13
CA ILE A 103 -12.19 -2.95 11.74
C ILE A 103 -12.10 -1.98 12.91
N GLU A 104 -13.05 -2.04 13.84
CA GLU A 104 -13.00 -1.18 15.02
C GLU A 104 -11.77 -1.50 15.87
N ALA A 105 -11.55 -2.77 16.16
CA ALA A 105 -10.40 -3.21 16.94
C ALA A 105 -9.07 -2.92 16.24
N ILE A 106 -9.02 -3.07 14.91
CA ILE A 106 -7.85 -2.73 14.10
C ILE A 106 -7.56 -1.23 14.20
N SER A 107 -8.58 -0.42 14.02
CA SER A 107 -8.43 1.04 14.01
C SER A 107 -8.04 1.59 15.37
N ASP A 108 -8.67 1.08 16.45
CA ASP A 108 -8.32 1.45 17.81
C ASP A 108 -6.86 1.09 18.13
N ARG A 109 -6.40 -0.09 17.72
CA ARG A 109 -5.02 -0.54 17.93
C ARG A 109 -4.01 0.26 17.12
N LEU A 110 -4.32 0.61 15.86
CA LEU A 110 -3.45 1.45 15.02
C LEU A 110 -3.43 2.90 15.51
N ALA A 111 -4.58 3.44 15.93
CA ALA A 111 -4.67 4.79 16.50
C ALA A 111 -3.96 4.89 17.87
N ALA A 112 -3.95 3.82 18.67
CA ALA A 112 -3.20 3.75 19.93
C ALA A 112 -1.67 3.63 19.71
N SER A 113 -1.22 3.40 18.46
CA SER A 113 0.20 3.38 18.14
C SER A 113 0.71 4.82 18.13
N GLU A 114 1.40 5.22 19.19
CA GLU A 114 1.89 6.58 19.39
C GLU A 114 2.70 7.09 18.18
N GLY A 115 2.41 8.31 17.75
CA GLY A 115 3.14 9.02 16.71
C GLY A 115 2.71 8.70 15.27
N TYR A 116 1.50 8.12 15.07
CA TYR A 116 0.95 7.87 13.73
C TYR A 116 -0.40 8.56 13.53
N ASP A 117 -0.55 9.16 12.33
CA ASP A 117 -1.83 9.64 11.80
C ASP A 117 -2.26 8.68 10.69
N VAL A 118 -3.26 7.85 10.97
CA VAL A 118 -3.73 6.79 10.10
C VAL A 118 -4.99 7.22 9.37
N ARG A 119 -5.06 6.97 8.04
CA ARG A 119 -6.29 7.05 7.26
C ARG A 119 -6.60 5.70 6.62
N PHE A 120 -7.88 5.38 6.54
CA PHE A 120 -8.39 4.16 5.96
C PHE A 120 -9.12 4.45 4.65
N GLY A 121 -8.75 3.78 3.58
CA GLY A 121 -9.44 3.75 2.29
C GLY A 121 -10.00 2.36 2.00
N LEU A 122 -10.96 2.29 1.10
CA LEU A 122 -11.57 1.02 0.68
C LEU A 122 -11.90 1.07 -0.81
N VAL A 123 -11.51 0.03 -1.51
CA VAL A 123 -11.96 -0.28 -2.87
C VAL A 123 -12.60 -1.66 -2.83
N ALA A 124 -13.88 -1.72 -3.17
CA ALA A 124 -14.56 -2.98 -3.39
C ALA A 124 -14.61 -3.27 -4.88
N TYR A 125 -14.38 -4.51 -5.29
CA TYR A 125 -14.52 -4.92 -6.68
C TYR A 125 -15.30 -6.22 -6.82
N ARG A 126 -15.80 -6.46 -8.01
CA ARG A 126 -16.45 -7.69 -8.45
C ARG A 126 -15.87 -8.12 -9.78
N ASP A 127 -16.72 -8.29 -10.79
CA ASP A 127 -16.29 -8.74 -12.09
C ASP A 127 -16.76 -7.81 -13.23
N HIS A 128 -16.21 -8.03 -14.41
CA HIS A 128 -16.56 -7.31 -15.62
C HIS A 128 -17.88 -7.80 -16.23
N PRO A 129 -18.68 -6.92 -16.86
CA PRO A 129 -19.80 -7.37 -17.68
C PRO A 129 -19.32 -8.21 -18.88
N PRO A 130 -20.04 -9.28 -19.25
CA PRO A 130 -21.36 -9.68 -18.78
C PRO A 130 -21.39 -10.56 -17.53
N GLN A 131 -20.24 -10.92 -16.95
CA GLN A 131 -20.14 -11.82 -15.81
C GLN A 131 -20.81 -11.24 -14.56
N ASP A 132 -20.53 -9.96 -14.26
CA ASP A 132 -21.29 -9.19 -13.26
C ASP A 132 -21.78 -7.88 -13.87
N GLN A 133 -23.07 -7.61 -13.75
CA GLN A 133 -23.68 -6.37 -14.26
C GLN A 133 -23.91 -5.31 -13.17
N SER A 134 -23.54 -5.59 -11.93
CA SER A 134 -23.80 -4.68 -10.82
C SER A 134 -22.81 -3.51 -10.76
N PHE A 135 -21.52 -3.82 -10.66
CA PHE A 135 -20.40 -2.87 -10.74
C PHE A 135 -19.07 -3.63 -10.85
N VAL A 136 -18.09 -3.01 -11.49
CA VAL A 136 -16.71 -3.53 -11.50
C VAL A 136 -15.97 -3.08 -10.24
N THR A 137 -15.98 -1.79 -9.93
CA THR A 137 -15.34 -1.23 -8.72
C THR A 137 -16.22 -0.21 -8.01
N ARG A 138 -16.06 -0.10 -6.69
CA ARG A 138 -16.57 1.00 -5.84
C ARG A 138 -15.43 1.52 -4.99
N HIS A 139 -15.14 2.80 -5.14
CA HIS A 139 -14.11 3.49 -4.37
C HIS A 139 -14.73 4.28 -3.22
N PHE A 140 -14.21 4.10 -2.02
CA PHE A 140 -14.52 4.88 -0.83
C PHE A 140 -13.29 5.67 -0.41
N ALA A 141 -13.45 6.98 -0.29
CA ALA A 141 -12.34 7.90 -0.02
C ALA A 141 -11.65 7.61 1.33
N PHE A 142 -10.38 7.98 1.42
CA PHE A 142 -9.64 7.91 2.68
C PHE A 142 -10.30 8.75 3.78
N SER A 143 -10.42 8.16 4.97
CA SER A 143 -10.91 8.83 6.18
C SER A 143 -10.07 8.41 7.39
N ALA A 144 -9.81 9.35 8.29
CA ALA A 144 -9.27 9.04 9.62
C ALA A 144 -10.38 8.59 10.60
N ASP A 145 -11.64 8.81 10.25
CA ASP A 145 -12.79 8.40 11.07
C ASP A 145 -13.13 6.92 10.82
N VAL A 146 -12.93 6.10 11.82
CA VAL A 146 -13.25 4.67 11.82
C VAL A 146 -14.74 4.41 11.56
N GLN A 147 -15.62 5.30 12.00
CA GLN A 147 -17.06 5.13 11.80
C GLN A 147 -17.43 5.24 10.32
N VAL A 148 -16.73 6.09 9.57
CA VAL A 148 -16.89 6.18 8.11
C VAL A 148 -16.50 4.86 7.46
N MET A 149 -15.40 4.25 7.89
CA MET A 149 -14.97 2.94 7.36
C MET A 149 -15.98 1.84 7.69
N LYS A 150 -16.51 1.80 8.91
CA LYS A 150 -17.60 0.87 9.30
C LYS A 150 -18.84 1.05 8.45
N GLN A 151 -19.25 2.30 8.22
CA GLN A 151 -20.39 2.61 7.36
C GLN A 151 -20.15 2.11 5.93
N ASN A 152 -18.98 2.40 5.35
CA ASN A 152 -18.62 1.94 4.01
C ASN A 152 -18.70 0.41 3.89
N LEU A 153 -18.08 -0.31 4.84
CA LEU A 153 -18.14 -1.77 4.88
C LEU A 153 -19.56 -2.30 5.06
N SER A 154 -20.41 -1.62 5.85
CA SER A 154 -21.79 -2.05 6.05
C SER A 154 -22.60 -2.06 4.76
N THR A 155 -22.21 -1.25 3.76
CA THR A 155 -22.85 -1.21 2.43
C THR A 155 -22.46 -2.37 1.53
N LEU A 156 -21.37 -3.07 1.84
CA LEU A 156 -20.88 -4.18 1.03
C LEU A 156 -21.68 -5.45 1.31
N SER A 157 -21.95 -6.22 0.28
CA SER A 157 -22.54 -7.55 0.37
C SER A 157 -21.81 -8.47 -0.59
N ALA A 158 -21.52 -9.67 -0.14
CA ALA A 158 -21.01 -10.74 -0.99
C ALA A 158 -22.08 -11.13 -1.98
N ASN A 159 -21.88 -10.82 -3.25
CA ASN A 159 -22.79 -11.15 -4.32
C ASN A 159 -22.11 -10.96 -5.69
N GLY A 160 -22.64 -11.58 -6.73
CA GLY A 160 -22.06 -11.47 -8.07
C GLY A 160 -20.85 -12.39 -8.26
N GLY A 161 -20.04 -12.08 -9.29
CA GLY A 161 -19.11 -13.02 -9.89
C GLY A 161 -19.86 -13.94 -10.87
N GLY A 162 -19.29 -14.23 -12.02
CA GLY A 162 -19.98 -15.03 -13.06
C GLY A 162 -19.17 -16.25 -13.48
N ASP A 163 -17.88 -16.16 -13.31
CA ASP A 163 -16.91 -17.22 -13.57
C ASP A 163 -15.88 -17.31 -12.42
N GLY A 164 -14.70 -17.84 -12.67
CA GLY A 164 -13.74 -18.08 -11.59
C GLY A 164 -12.84 -16.88 -11.30
N PRO A 165 -12.10 -16.36 -12.31
CA PRO A 165 -11.33 -15.12 -12.18
C PRO A 165 -12.24 -13.91 -12.00
N GLU A 166 -11.71 -12.85 -11.39
CA GLU A 166 -12.46 -11.64 -11.05
C GLU A 166 -11.67 -10.39 -11.44
N ALA A 167 -12.27 -9.19 -11.39
CA ALA A 167 -11.66 -7.93 -11.83
C ALA A 167 -10.63 -7.36 -10.82
N VAL A 168 -9.67 -8.17 -10.41
CA VAL A 168 -8.61 -7.80 -9.45
C VAL A 168 -7.80 -6.59 -9.94
N GLU A 169 -7.48 -6.56 -11.24
CA GLU A 169 -6.72 -5.48 -11.87
C GLU A 169 -7.47 -4.14 -11.79
N ALA A 170 -8.81 -4.15 -11.90
CA ALA A 170 -9.62 -2.95 -11.75
C ALA A 170 -9.62 -2.45 -10.30
N GLY A 171 -9.68 -3.37 -9.33
CA GLY A 171 -9.52 -3.06 -7.91
C GLY A 171 -8.18 -2.42 -7.60
N LEU A 172 -7.08 -3.02 -8.06
CA LEU A 172 -5.73 -2.50 -7.90
C LEU A 172 -5.56 -1.14 -8.59
N LYS A 173 -6.06 -0.98 -9.82
CA LYS A 173 -6.02 0.29 -10.54
C LYS A 173 -6.77 1.39 -9.79
N SER A 174 -7.95 1.10 -9.26
CA SER A 174 -8.72 2.06 -8.46
C SER A 174 -7.95 2.49 -7.19
N ALA A 175 -7.24 1.58 -6.54
CA ALA A 175 -6.37 1.90 -5.40
C ALA A 175 -5.14 2.72 -5.82
N LEU A 176 -4.50 2.41 -6.96
CA LEU A 176 -3.39 3.19 -7.51
C LEU A 176 -3.77 4.66 -7.74
N GLU A 177 -5.00 4.92 -8.18
CA GLU A 177 -5.55 6.24 -8.50
C GLU A 177 -6.14 6.97 -7.27
N ALA A 178 -6.16 6.33 -6.10
CA ALA A 178 -6.68 6.92 -4.88
C ALA A 178 -5.87 8.16 -4.43
N PRO A 179 -6.46 9.09 -3.66
CA PRO A 179 -5.79 10.33 -3.23
C PRO A 179 -4.85 10.06 -2.03
N TRP A 180 -3.76 9.38 -2.28
CA TRP A 180 -2.69 9.12 -1.31
C TRP A 180 -2.02 10.42 -0.86
N ARG A 181 -1.67 10.52 0.45
CA ARG A 181 -0.83 11.61 0.93
C ARG A 181 0.62 11.41 0.46
N ASP A 182 1.26 12.46 -0.05
CA ASP A 182 2.62 12.37 -0.62
C ASP A 182 3.64 11.80 0.38
N ASN A 183 3.58 12.24 1.64
CA ASN A 183 4.53 11.89 2.70
C ASN A 183 4.03 10.74 3.60
N ALA A 184 2.97 10.02 3.22
CA ALA A 184 2.48 8.89 3.99
C ALA A 184 3.14 7.58 3.56
N MET A 185 3.29 6.66 4.50
CA MET A 185 3.41 5.25 4.18
C MET A 185 2.12 4.82 3.49
N LYS A 186 2.25 4.13 2.36
CA LYS A 186 1.14 3.74 1.51
C LYS A 186 1.05 2.23 1.46
N VAL A 187 0.01 1.70 2.09
CA VAL A 187 -0.19 0.25 2.20
C VAL A 187 -1.52 -0.13 1.58
N VAL A 188 -1.47 -1.08 0.67
CA VAL A 188 -2.65 -1.78 0.13
C VAL A 188 -2.71 -3.17 0.76
N VAL A 189 -3.89 -3.55 1.25
CA VAL A 189 -4.19 -4.93 1.63
C VAL A 189 -5.21 -5.47 0.63
N LEU A 190 -4.71 -6.27 -0.32
CA LEU A 190 -5.55 -6.99 -1.28
C LEU A 190 -6.11 -8.24 -0.61
N ILE A 191 -7.43 -8.38 -0.56
CA ILE A 191 -8.12 -9.51 0.08
C ILE A 191 -9.02 -10.15 -0.97
N ALA A 192 -8.67 -11.36 -1.42
CA ALA A 192 -9.43 -12.05 -2.46
C ALA A 192 -9.26 -13.57 -2.38
N ASP A 193 -10.21 -14.28 -2.98
CA ASP A 193 -10.21 -15.73 -3.11
C ASP A 193 -10.12 -16.21 -4.58
N ALA A 194 -9.94 -15.27 -5.51
CA ALA A 194 -9.83 -15.52 -6.96
C ALA A 194 -8.69 -14.71 -7.59
N PRO A 195 -8.11 -15.16 -8.72
CA PRO A 195 -7.10 -14.44 -9.49
C PRO A 195 -7.73 -13.44 -10.47
N PRO A 196 -6.93 -12.55 -11.10
CA PRO A 196 -7.39 -11.76 -12.24
C PRO A 196 -7.60 -12.63 -13.49
N HIS A 197 -8.32 -12.09 -14.45
CA HIS A 197 -8.47 -12.66 -15.77
C HIS A 197 -7.16 -12.73 -16.56
N GLY A 198 -7.12 -13.60 -17.56
CA GLY A 198 -6.00 -13.70 -18.51
C GLY A 198 -4.79 -14.48 -18.02
N LEU A 199 -4.85 -15.12 -16.87
CA LEU A 199 -3.77 -15.98 -16.37
C LEU A 199 -3.79 -17.40 -16.97
N GLY A 200 -4.80 -17.75 -17.76
CA GLY A 200 -4.98 -19.09 -18.31
C GLY A 200 -5.70 -20.06 -17.37
N GLU A 201 -6.49 -19.54 -16.46
CA GLU A 201 -7.37 -20.34 -15.61
C GLU A 201 -8.50 -20.99 -16.43
N ARG A 202 -8.93 -22.16 -15.97
CA ARG A 202 -9.99 -22.87 -16.65
C ARG A 202 -11.34 -22.22 -16.40
N GLY A 203 -12.07 -21.93 -17.47
CA GLY A 203 -13.39 -21.32 -17.41
C GLY A 203 -13.37 -19.80 -17.25
N ASP A 204 -12.22 -19.19 -17.48
CA ASP A 204 -12.05 -17.73 -17.54
C ASP A 204 -12.88 -17.14 -18.69
N GLY A 205 -13.79 -16.23 -18.38
CA GLY A 205 -14.64 -15.53 -19.33
C GLY A 205 -13.88 -14.51 -20.17
N PHE A 206 -12.69 -14.10 -19.73
CA PHE A 206 -11.80 -13.16 -20.44
C PHE A 206 -10.37 -13.73 -20.52
N PRO A 207 -10.17 -14.82 -21.28
CA PRO A 207 -8.89 -15.54 -21.31
C PRO A 207 -7.71 -14.72 -21.87
N ASP A 208 -8.01 -13.66 -22.62
CA ASP A 208 -7.00 -12.71 -23.15
C ASP A 208 -6.71 -11.54 -22.19
N GLY A 209 -7.25 -11.57 -20.99
CA GLY A 209 -7.16 -10.52 -19.97
C GLY A 209 -8.39 -9.63 -19.87
N ALA A 210 -8.36 -8.70 -18.93
CA ALA A 210 -9.47 -7.80 -18.66
C ALA A 210 -9.96 -7.07 -19.91
N PRO A 211 -11.29 -6.93 -20.13
CA PRO A 211 -11.84 -6.29 -21.33
C PRO A 211 -11.45 -4.81 -21.45
N THR A 212 -10.99 -4.20 -20.37
CA THR A 212 -10.45 -2.84 -20.34
C THR A 212 -9.02 -2.73 -20.87
N GLY A 213 -8.33 -3.86 -21.11
CA GLY A 213 -6.92 -3.92 -21.49
C GLY A 213 -5.96 -3.53 -20.36
N VAL A 214 -6.42 -3.44 -19.12
CA VAL A 214 -5.57 -3.16 -17.96
C VAL A 214 -4.77 -4.40 -17.59
N ASP A 215 -3.45 -4.28 -17.61
CA ASP A 215 -2.54 -5.34 -17.17
C ASP A 215 -2.26 -5.18 -15.67
N PRO A 216 -2.63 -6.16 -14.83
CA PRO A 216 -2.40 -6.08 -13.39
C PRO A 216 -0.92 -5.92 -13.01
N LEU A 217 0.02 -6.50 -13.78
CA LEU A 217 1.45 -6.38 -13.49
C LEU A 217 1.96 -4.95 -13.74
N GLN A 218 1.46 -4.28 -14.78
CA GLN A 218 1.78 -2.86 -15.01
C GLN A 218 1.20 -1.95 -13.92
N VAL A 219 0.01 -2.28 -13.39
CA VAL A 219 -0.57 -1.56 -12.25
C VAL A 219 0.31 -1.72 -11.02
N LEU A 220 0.81 -2.93 -10.73
CA LEU A 220 1.72 -3.18 -9.61
C LEU A 220 3.05 -2.44 -9.77
N ASP A 221 3.63 -2.39 -10.96
CA ASP A 221 4.85 -1.62 -11.24
C ASP A 221 4.62 -0.12 -11.00
N ALA A 222 3.47 0.41 -11.40
CA ALA A 222 3.08 1.79 -11.13
C ALA A 222 2.83 2.06 -9.63
N MET A 223 2.27 1.09 -8.90
CA MET A 223 2.14 1.15 -7.43
C MET A 223 3.51 1.20 -6.77
N SER A 224 4.42 0.32 -7.16
CA SER A 224 5.80 0.30 -6.66
C SER A 224 6.50 1.63 -6.91
N ALA A 225 6.37 2.21 -8.12
CA ALA A 225 6.93 3.51 -8.46
C ALA A 225 6.37 4.66 -7.60
N LYS A 226 5.14 4.54 -7.08
CA LYS A 226 4.52 5.50 -6.14
C LYS A 226 4.81 5.19 -4.67
N GLY A 227 5.60 4.17 -4.38
CA GLY A 227 5.87 3.73 -3.02
C GLY A 227 4.67 3.09 -2.33
N ILE A 228 3.77 2.46 -3.08
CA ILE A 228 2.63 1.73 -2.52
C ILE A 228 3.04 0.26 -2.38
N CYS A 229 3.04 -0.22 -1.13
CA CYS A 229 3.32 -1.61 -0.77
C CYS A 229 2.02 -2.43 -0.78
N VAL A 230 2.02 -3.64 -1.36
CA VAL A 230 0.84 -4.51 -1.43
C VAL A 230 1.04 -5.77 -0.60
N TYR A 231 0.21 -5.93 0.41
CA TYR A 231 0.05 -7.20 1.14
C TYR A 231 -1.09 -7.98 0.49
N ALA A 232 -0.73 -9.08 -0.16
CA ALA A 232 -1.66 -9.90 -0.93
C ALA A 232 -2.19 -11.05 -0.07
N VAL A 233 -3.43 -10.93 0.38
CA VAL A 233 -4.09 -11.89 1.28
C VAL A 233 -4.98 -12.82 0.48
N GLY A 234 -4.51 -14.03 0.23
CA GLY A 234 -5.22 -15.07 -0.50
C GLY A 234 -6.12 -15.90 0.40
N CYS A 235 -7.43 -15.79 0.23
CA CYS A 235 -8.43 -16.48 1.04
C CYS A 235 -8.53 -17.98 0.70
N GLN A 236 -8.25 -18.83 1.69
CA GLN A 236 -8.22 -20.28 1.53
C GLN A 236 -9.49 -20.95 2.05
N PRO A 237 -9.94 -22.06 1.45
CA PRO A 237 -9.26 -22.88 0.44
C PRO A 237 -9.55 -22.47 -1.02
N ALA A 238 -10.39 -21.46 -1.26
CA ALA A 238 -10.86 -21.12 -2.61
C ALA A 238 -9.69 -20.74 -3.54
N LEU A 239 -8.77 -19.87 -3.09
CA LEU A 239 -7.64 -19.43 -3.92
C LEU A 239 -6.77 -20.59 -4.41
N SER A 240 -6.55 -21.62 -3.59
CA SER A 240 -5.70 -22.76 -3.96
C SER A 240 -6.33 -23.72 -4.98
N GLN A 241 -7.58 -23.50 -5.35
CA GLN A 241 -8.23 -24.26 -6.43
C GLN A 241 -7.84 -23.79 -7.83
N TYR A 242 -7.32 -22.57 -7.93
CA TYR A 242 -6.79 -21.99 -9.15
C TYR A 242 -5.34 -22.40 -9.37
N ARG A 243 -4.97 -22.54 -10.65
CA ARG A 243 -3.64 -22.99 -11.03
C ARG A 243 -2.56 -21.93 -10.82
N PHE A 244 -2.85 -20.68 -11.11
CA PHE A 244 -1.88 -19.58 -11.15
C PHE A 244 -2.16 -18.49 -10.11
N ALA A 245 -3.25 -18.58 -9.36
CA ALA A 245 -3.61 -17.56 -8.38
C ALA A 245 -2.52 -17.31 -7.32
N THR A 246 -1.95 -18.38 -6.76
CA THR A 246 -0.89 -18.26 -5.76
C THR A 246 0.33 -17.52 -6.31
N ASP A 247 0.77 -17.85 -7.54
CA ASP A 247 1.91 -17.21 -8.19
C ASP A 247 1.63 -15.72 -8.44
N PHE A 248 0.40 -15.37 -8.84
CA PHE A 248 -0.01 -13.98 -9.00
C PHE A 248 0.04 -13.20 -7.68
N PHE A 249 -0.47 -13.77 -6.58
CA PHE A 249 -0.43 -13.13 -5.25
C PHE A 249 1.00 -12.94 -4.75
N ILE A 250 1.89 -13.91 -5.01
CA ILE A 250 3.33 -13.77 -4.74
C ILE A 250 3.91 -12.63 -5.59
N ALA A 251 3.58 -12.56 -6.88
CA ALA A 251 4.05 -11.49 -7.75
C ALA A 251 3.55 -10.10 -7.30
N CYS A 252 2.31 -9.98 -6.78
CA CYS A 252 1.82 -8.73 -6.18
C CYS A 252 2.73 -8.25 -5.05
N ALA A 253 3.07 -9.16 -4.15
CA ALA A 253 3.93 -8.87 -3.01
C ALA A 253 5.35 -8.51 -3.43
N GLU A 254 5.99 -9.35 -4.27
CA GLU A 254 7.38 -9.16 -4.69
C GLU A 254 7.60 -7.87 -5.47
N ARG A 255 6.69 -7.51 -6.38
CA ARG A 255 6.80 -6.29 -7.18
C ARG A 255 6.65 -4.99 -6.37
N THR A 256 5.98 -5.06 -5.24
CA THR A 256 5.67 -3.88 -4.41
C THR A 256 6.34 -3.91 -3.04
N ASN A 257 7.26 -4.85 -2.81
CA ASN A 257 7.97 -5.07 -1.55
C ASN A 257 7.05 -5.40 -0.35
N GLY A 258 5.91 -6.03 -0.61
CA GLY A 258 4.99 -6.51 0.41
C GLY A 258 5.14 -8.00 0.69
N GLN A 259 4.06 -8.62 1.20
CA GLN A 259 4.04 -10.05 1.50
C GLN A 259 2.78 -10.72 0.92
N ALA A 260 2.93 -11.96 0.46
CA ALA A 260 1.82 -12.83 0.10
C ALA A 260 1.47 -13.71 1.31
N ILE A 261 0.18 -13.73 1.66
CA ILE A 261 -0.32 -14.37 2.89
C ILE A 261 -1.46 -15.30 2.54
N ALA A 262 -1.33 -16.56 2.92
CA ALA A 262 -2.42 -17.53 2.81
C ALA A 262 -3.35 -17.44 4.02
N LEU A 263 -4.55 -16.92 3.84
CA LEU A 263 -5.53 -16.75 4.90
C LEU A 263 -6.43 -17.99 5.00
N GLY A 264 -6.14 -18.87 5.97
CA GLY A 264 -6.90 -20.11 6.19
C GLY A 264 -8.21 -19.91 6.96
N SER A 265 -8.45 -18.75 7.54
CA SER A 265 -9.66 -18.44 8.30
C SER A 265 -9.94 -16.94 8.31
N ALA A 266 -11.19 -16.57 8.05
CA ALA A 266 -11.61 -15.17 8.13
C ALA A 266 -11.34 -14.51 9.50
N LYS A 267 -11.30 -15.30 10.59
CA LYS A 267 -10.98 -14.80 11.93
C LYS A 267 -9.54 -14.32 12.11
N ALA A 268 -8.62 -14.74 11.23
CA ALA A 268 -7.23 -14.30 11.26
C ALA A 268 -6.99 -12.98 10.48
N LEU A 269 -8.01 -12.47 9.77
CA LEU A 269 -7.90 -11.29 8.93
C LEU A 269 -7.41 -10.06 9.69
N ALA A 270 -7.95 -9.82 10.89
CA ALA A 270 -7.52 -8.71 11.74
C ALA A 270 -6.05 -8.79 12.12
N ASP A 271 -5.56 -9.98 12.49
CA ASP A 271 -4.15 -10.19 12.86
C ASP A 271 -3.21 -9.95 11.65
N VAL A 272 -3.64 -10.36 10.46
CA VAL A 272 -2.91 -10.11 9.19
C VAL A 272 -2.82 -8.61 8.89
N ILE A 273 -3.94 -7.89 8.92
CA ILE A 273 -3.99 -6.45 8.65
C ILE A 273 -3.13 -5.68 9.67
N MET A 274 -3.25 -6.03 10.95
CA MET A 274 -2.44 -5.43 12.01
C MET A 274 -0.96 -5.73 11.83
N GLY A 275 -0.62 -6.98 11.53
CA GLY A 275 0.77 -7.40 11.29
C GLY A 275 1.41 -6.60 10.17
N ALA A 276 0.77 -6.55 9.00
CA ALA A 276 1.20 -5.79 7.85
C ALA A 276 1.43 -4.30 8.18
N SER A 277 0.44 -3.66 8.79
CA SER A 277 0.52 -2.24 9.14
C SER A 277 1.63 -1.95 10.14
N MET A 278 1.78 -2.79 11.18
CA MET A 278 2.82 -2.60 12.21
C MET A 278 4.23 -2.86 11.67
N GLU A 279 4.39 -3.81 10.74
CA GLU A 279 5.65 -4.07 10.07
C GLU A 279 6.11 -2.86 9.27
N GLU A 280 5.24 -2.29 8.43
CA GLU A 280 5.54 -1.09 7.65
C GLU A 280 5.86 0.11 8.55
N MET A 281 5.14 0.27 9.66
CA MET A 281 5.39 1.34 10.63
C MET A 281 6.78 1.22 11.28
N ASP A 282 7.19 0.02 11.67
CA ASP A 282 8.51 -0.21 12.28
C ASP A 282 9.64 -0.02 11.26
N LEU A 283 9.43 -0.44 10.02
CA LEU A 283 10.38 -0.26 8.93
C LEU A 283 10.58 1.23 8.60
N ALA A 284 9.51 2.01 8.55
CA ALA A 284 9.59 3.45 8.32
C ALA A 284 10.35 4.18 9.46
N LYS A 285 10.11 3.79 10.73
CA LYS A 285 10.87 4.33 11.87
C LYS A 285 12.35 4.03 11.74
N LEU A 286 12.69 2.79 11.42
CA LEU A 286 14.09 2.38 11.26
C LEU A 286 14.76 3.13 10.11
N ALA A 287 14.08 3.30 8.98
CA ALA A 287 14.57 4.04 7.84
C ALA A 287 14.90 5.50 8.20
N ASN A 288 14.01 6.18 8.92
CA ASN A 288 14.23 7.56 9.39
C ASN A 288 15.45 7.67 10.34
N VAL A 289 15.63 6.68 11.23
CA VAL A 289 16.79 6.63 12.13
C VAL A 289 18.09 6.46 11.33
N ILE A 290 18.10 5.56 10.35
CA ILE A 290 19.27 5.32 9.50
C ILE A 290 19.60 6.57 8.68
N GLU A 291 18.63 7.19 8.04
CA GLU A 291 18.82 8.39 7.22
C GLU A 291 19.42 9.55 8.06
N GLY A 292 18.89 9.74 9.27
CA GLY A 292 19.44 10.74 10.20
C GLY A 292 20.91 10.47 10.55
N GLN A 293 21.24 9.21 10.87
CA GLN A 293 22.61 8.85 11.23
C GLN A 293 23.56 8.87 10.03
N VAL A 294 23.13 8.45 8.85
CA VAL A 294 23.91 8.54 7.61
C VAL A 294 24.21 10.01 7.28
N THR A 295 23.24 10.91 7.47
CA THR A 295 23.44 12.36 7.27
C THR A 295 24.50 12.91 8.20
N ILE A 296 24.47 12.55 9.48
CA ILE A 296 25.49 12.95 10.47
C ILE A 296 26.86 12.39 10.07
N LEU A 297 26.95 11.10 9.78
CA LEU A 297 28.20 10.43 9.43
C LEU A 297 28.85 11.03 8.17
N ARG A 298 28.05 11.40 7.16
CA ARG A 298 28.55 12.09 5.96
C ARG A 298 29.05 13.50 6.24
N SER A 299 28.45 14.19 7.22
CA SER A 299 28.95 15.51 7.63
C SER A 299 30.29 15.44 8.37
N GLU A 300 30.51 14.37 9.13
CA GLU A 300 31.73 14.11 9.88
C GLU A 300 32.86 13.54 9.02
N MET A 301 32.53 12.76 7.99
CA MET A 301 33.48 12.12 7.07
C MET A 301 33.13 12.45 5.61
N PRO A 302 33.43 13.68 5.16
CA PRO A 302 33.24 14.10 3.77
C PRO A 302 34.10 13.24 2.84
N GLY A 303 33.49 12.42 2.01
CA GLY A 303 34.19 11.52 1.08
C GLY A 303 33.93 10.05 1.30
N MET A 304 33.21 9.66 2.36
CA MET A 304 32.71 8.31 2.53
C MET A 304 31.54 8.06 1.57
N GLU A 305 31.59 6.95 0.84
CA GLU A 305 30.49 6.55 -0.05
C GLU A 305 29.21 6.27 0.75
N GLU A 306 28.06 6.62 0.17
CA GLU A 306 26.76 6.47 0.84
C GLU A 306 26.49 5.03 1.25
N SER A 307 26.85 4.06 0.41
CA SER A 307 26.72 2.63 0.71
C SER A 307 27.54 2.19 1.93
N GLU A 308 28.75 2.77 2.08
CA GLU A 308 29.60 2.50 3.25
C GLU A 308 29.02 3.11 4.52
N CYS A 309 28.47 4.33 4.43
CA CYS A 309 27.76 4.98 5.54
C CYS A 309 26.56 4.14 6.00
N ILE A 310 25.74 3.69 5.06
CA ILE A 310 24.57 2.82 5.34
C ILE A 310 24.99 1.54 6.04
N ASN A 311 26.02 0.85 5.51
CA ASN A 311 26.49 -0.41 6.10
C ASN A 311 27.01 -0.20 7.54
N ARG A 312 27.74 0.88 7.79
CA ARG A 312 28.29 1.18 9.12
C ARG A 312 27.17 1.48 10.12
N VAL A 313 26.22 2.35 9.76
CA VAL A 313 25.05 2.67 10.58
C VAL A 313 24.23 1.41 10.86
N THR A 314 24.04 0.57 9.86
CA THR A 314 23.31 -0.68 9.99
C THR A 314 23.96 -1.62 11.00
N GLN A 315 25.29 -1.82 10.91
CA GLN A 315 26.04 -2.66 11.85
C GLN A 315 25.95 -2.11 13.28
N GLU A 316 26.01 -0.79 13.45
CA GLU A 316 25.89 -0.15 14.75
C GLU A 316 24.49 -0.34 15.37
N LEU A 317 23.43 -0.22 14.58
CA LEU A 317 22.05 -0.44 15.02
C LEU A 317 21.82 -1.93 15.41
N GLN A 318 22.38 -2.84 14.62
CA GLN A 318 22.35 -4.28 14.95
C GLN A 318 23.09 -4.57 16.27
N ALA A 319 24.26 -3.99 16.47
CA ALA A 319 25.04 -4.16 17.72
C ALA A 319 24.29 -3.62 18.95
N ARG A 320 23.40 -2.61 18.77
CA ARG A 320 22.52 -2.09 19.82
C ARG A 320 21.26 -2.92 20.03
N GLY A 321 21.07 -4.03 19.28
CA GLY A 321 19.91 -4.90 19.40
C GLY A 321 18.61 -4.29 18.87
N ILE A 322 18.68 -3.31 17.96
CA ILE A 322 17.50 -2.74 17.33
C ILE A 322 16.92 -3.78 16.37
N ALA A 323 15.66 -4.10 16.57
CA ALA A 323 14.90 -5.08 15.79
C ALA A 323 13.56 -4.50 15.34
N THR A 324 13.06 -5.00 14.22
CA THR A 324 11.71 -4.69 13.73
C THR A 324 10.77 -5.86 14.01
N ARG A 325 9.49 -5.57 14.14
CA ARG A 325 8.47 -6.61 14.15
C ARG A 325 8.30 -7.12 12.73
N GLN A 326 8.26 -8.42 12.57
CA GLN A 326 8.00 -9.07 11.29
C GLN A 326 6.78 -9.98 11.45
N MET A 327 5.90 -9.94 10.45
CA MET A 327 4.79 -10.87 10.36
C MET A 327 5.32 -12.22 9.87
N ARG A 328 5.05 -13.28 10.63
CA ARG A 328 5.28 -14.67 10.20
C ARG A 328 3.93 -15.33 9.93
N THR A 329 3.82 -15.91 8.76
CA THR A 329 2.68 -16.71 8.30
C THR A 329 2.90 -18.19 8.55
#